data_3f677931facb9258547bedd87d788226
#
_entry.id   3f677931facb9258547bedd87d788226
#
_cell.length_a   1.000
_cell.length_b   1.000
_cell.length_c   1.000
_cell.angle_alpha   90.00
_cell.angle_beta   90.00
_cell.angle_gamma   90.00
#
_symmetry.space_group_name_H-M   'P 1'
#
loop_
_entity.id
_entity.type
_entity.pdbx_description
1 polymer ?
#
loop_
_entity_poly.entity_id
_entity_poly.type
_entity_poly.pdbx_seq_one_letter_code
_entity_poly.pdbx_strand_id
1 'polypeptide(L)'
;NFMFAGHLDVVPPGNLKDWTVKPFNPAIKKNHLIGRGANDMKSAIASWVVAVNSFVSNNKKIKGSISLLITGDEEGIAINGTKKVVDYLKKKKEKIDFCLVGEPTNPNKLGEMIKIGRRGSITGELTIIGSQGHVAYPDRANNPSNIIIKILKEIKEIKFDKGTKDFQPTNLEVTKI
;
A
#
# COMPACT_ATOMS: atom_id res chain seq x y z
N ASN A 1 18.02 14.80 -11.54
CA ASN A 1 17.34 13.55 -11.88
C ASN A 1 15.90 13.60 -11.40
N PHE A 2 14.95 13.51 -12.33
CA PHE A 2 13.52 13.33 -12.03
C PHE A 2 13.17 11.85 -12.19
N MET A 3 12.77 11.24 -11.10
CA MET A 3 12.44 9.80 -11.03
C MET A 3 10.94 9.60 -10.92
N PHE A 4 10.43 8.61 -11.65
CA PHE A 4 9.13 8.01 -11.37
C PHE A 4 9.34 6.68 -10.67
N ALA A 5 8.58 6.41 -9.61
CA ALA A 5 8.61 5.14 -8.90
C ALA A 5 7.25 4.44 -8.97
N GLY A 6 7.30 3.14 -9.20
CA GLY A 6 6.13 2.28 -9.28
C GLY A 6 6.46 0.81 -9.11
N HIS A 7 5.41 -0.02 -9.05
CA HIS A 7 5.52 -1.46 -8.89
C HIS A 7 4.70 -2.24 -9.93
N LEU A 8 5.10 -3.49 -10.20
CA LEU A 8 4.43 -4.38 -11.14
C LEU A 8 3.67 -5.52 -10.46
N ASP A 9 4.01 -5.83 -9.23
CA ASP A 9 3.27 -6.79 -8.43
C ASP A 9 1.90 -6.26 -8.03
N VAL A 10 1.03 -7.14 -7.61
CA VAL A 10 -0.37 -6.83 -7.29
C VAL A 10 -0.85 -7.70 -6.14
N VAL A 11 -1.75 -7.18 -5.32
CA VAL A 11 -2.42 -7.96 -4.28
C VAL A 11 -3.27 -9.09 -4.88
N PRO A 12 -3.53 -10.17 -4.12
CA PRO A 12 -4.46 -11.22 -4.53
C PRO A 12 -5.82 -10.67 -4.99
N PRO A 13 -6.49 -11.32 -5.94
CA PRO A 13 -7.73 -10.81 -6.51
C PRO A 13 -8.92 -10.80 -5.54
N GLY A 14 -8.81 -11.49 -4.41
CA GLY A 14 -9.94 -11.70 -3.50
C GLY A 14 -10.94 -12.72 -4.06
N ASN A 15 -12.23 -12.56 -3.73
CA ASN A 15 -13.26 -13.46 -4.20
C ASN A 15 -13.53 -13.24 -5.70
N LEU A 16 -13.29 -14.26 -6.50
CA LEU A 16 -13.46 -14.19 -7.97
C LEU A 16 -14.90 -13.91 -8.41
N LYS A 17 -15.90 -14.20 -7.57
CA LYS A 17 -17.30 -13.93 -7.87
C LYS A 17 -17.65 -12.44 -7.88
N ASP A 18 -16.84 -11.61 -7.23
CA ASP A 18 -17.06 -10.16 -7.15
C ASP A 18 -16.55 -9.42 -8.40
N TRP A 19 -15.87 -10.14 -9.30
CA TRP A 19 -15.32 -9.58 -10.51
C TRP A 19 -16.28 -9.70 -11.70
N THR A 20 -16.43 -8.61 -12.45
CA THR A 20 -17.21 -8.59 -13.70
C THR A 20 -16.43 -9.10 -14.92
N VAL A 21 -15.12 -9.31 -14.76
CA VAL A 21 -14.18 -9.91 -15.72
C VAL A 21 -13.20 -10.79 -14.94
N LYS A 22 -12.47 -11.66 -15.61
CA LYS A 22 -11.38 -12.40 -14.96
C LYS A 22 -10.28 -11.39 -14.56
N PRO A 23 -9.86 -11.31 -13.28
CA PRO A 23 -8.97 -10.26 -12.81
C PRO A 23 -7.62 -10.18 -13.54
N PHE A 24 -7.09 -11.32 -14.02
CA PHE A 24 -5.83 -11.40 -14.78
C PHE A 24 -6.03 -11.56 -16.29
N ASN A 25 -7.26 -11.40 -16.76
CA ASN A 25 -7.58 -11.26 -18.18
C ASN A 25 -8.42 -9.99 -18.35
N PRO A 26 -7.78 -8.81 -18.39
CA PRO A 26 -8.45 -7.52 -18.32
C PRO A 26 -9.30 -7.28 -19.56
N ALA A 27 -10.37 -6.50 -19.38
CA ALA A 27 -11.26 -6.10 -20.46
C ALA A 27 -11.65 -4.63 -20.35
N ILE A 28 -11.92 -4.01 -21.51
CA ILE A 28 -12.47 -2.66 -21.56
C ILE A 28 -13.99 -2.76 -21.60
N LYS A 29 -14.64 -2.17 -20.59
CA LYS A 29 -16.10 -2.05 -20.51
C LYS A 29 -16.48 -0.62 -20.18
N LYS A 30 -17.40 -0.04 -20.95
CA LYS A 30 -17.88 1.34 -20.75
C LYS A 30 -16.73 2.35 -20.56
N ASN A 31 -15.71 2.28 -21.39
CA ASN A 31 -14.50 3.09 -21.34
C ASN A 31 -13.64 2.92 -20.09
N HIS A 32 -13.82 1.86 -19.32
CA HIS A 32 -12.99 1.52 -18.18
C HIS A 32 -12.19 0.25 -18.44
N LEU A 33 -10.90 0.28 -18.20
CA LEU A 33 -10.05 -0.91 -18.14
C LEU A 33 -10.25 -1.60 -16.79
N ILE A 34 -10.83 -2.79 -16.80
CA ILE A 34 -11.12 -3.56 -15.59
C ILE A 34 -10.14 -4.73 -15.52
N GLY A 35 -9.38 -4.82 -14.44
CA GLY A 35 -8.41 -5.88 -14.18
C GLY A 35 -7.60 -5.61 -12.92
N ARG A 36 -7.05 -6.66 -12.29
CA ARG A 36 -6.16 -6.53 -11.14
C ARG A 36 -4.86 -5.82 -11.58
N GLY A 37 -4.47 -4.76 -10.85
CA GLY A 37 -3.31 -3.94 -11.17
C GLY A 37 -3.54 -2.87 -12.24
N ALA A 38 -4.76 -2.76 -12.80
CA ALA A 38 -5.06 -1.70 -13.77
C ALA A 38 -4.96 -0.32 -13.12
N ASN A 39 -5.63 -0.10 -11.99
CA ASN A 39 -5.59 1.17 -11.26
C ASN A 39 -4.36 1.28 -10.35
N ASP A 40 -3.98 0.20 -9.73
CA ASP A 40 -2.84 0.08 -8.80
C ASP A 40 -1.87 -0.97 -9.34
N MET A 41 -0.76 -0.52 -10.00
CA MET A 41 -0.60 0.85 -10.48
C MET A 41 -0.08 0.88 -11.95
N LYS A 42 -0.35 -0.20 -12.72
CA LYS A 42 0.22 -0.39 -14.07
C LYS A 42 -0.20 0.70 -15.06
N SER A 43 -1.41 1.28 -14.92
CA SER A 43 -1.83 2.39 -15.78
C SER A 43 -1.01 3.66 -15.53
N ALA A 44 -0.61 3.93 -14.28
CA ALA A 44 0.27 5.05 -13.97
C ALA A 44 1.65 4.88 -14.62
N ILE A 45 2.21 3.66 -14.58
CA ILE A 45 3.48 3.34 -15.26
C ILE A 45 3.35 3.53 -16.78
N ALA A 46 2.28 3.01 -17.39
CA ALA A 46 2.03 3.16 -18.82
C ALA A 46 1.90 4.65 -19.23
N SER A 47 1.16 5.42 -18.44
CA SER A 47 0.99 6.86 -18.66
C SER A 47 2.32 7.60 -18.57
N TRP A 48 3.16 7.24 -17.58
CA TRP A 48 4.50 7.81 -17.46
C TRP A 48 5.38 7.51 -18.66
N VAL A 49 5.41 6.27 -19.12
CA VAL A 49 6.20 5.87 -20.29
C VAL A 49 5.78 6.65 -21.53
N VAL A 50 4.48 6.81 -21.77
CA VAL A 50 3.96 7.59 -22.90
C VAL A 50 4.33 9.07 -22.78
N ALA A 51 4.18 9.65 -21.57
CA ALA A 51 4.53 11.04 -21.32
C ALA A 51 6.03 11.31 -21.54
N VAL A 52 6.89 10.42 -21.02
CA VAL A 52 8.35 10.55 -21.23
C VAL A 52 8.72 10.38 -22.70
N ASN A 53 8.14 9.39 -23.39
CA ASN A 53 8.41 9.21 -24.81
C ASN A 53 8.01 10.45 -25.63
N SER A 54 6.84 11.01 -25.36
CA SER A 54 6.40 12.25 -25.99
C SER A 54 7.34 13.43 -25.68
N PHE A 55 7.75 13.57 -24.42
CA PHE A 55 8.65 14.64 -24.00
C PHE A 55 10.01 14.52 -24.68
N VAL A 56 10.62 13.34 -24.68
CA VAL A 56 11.95 13.10 -25.29
C VAL A 56 11.91 13.30 -26.81
N SER A 57 10.84 12.84 -27.47
CA SER A 57 10.68 12.98 -28.91
C SER A 57 10.54 14.46 -29.35
N ASN A 58 9.95 15.30 -28.50
CA ASN A 58 9.73 16.72 -28.81
C ASN A 58 10.85 17.65 -28.31
N ASN A 59 11.82 17.13 -27.56
CA ASN A 59 12.90 17.94 -26.97
C ASN A 59 14.27 17.40 -27.37
N LYS A 60 14.96 18.05 -28.28
CA LYS A 60 16.30 17.67 -28.75
C LYS A 60 17.40 17.79 -27.70
N LYS A 61 17.21 18.63 -26.68
CA LYS A 61 18.16 18.83 -25.57
C LYS A 61 17.42 18.79 -24.25
N ILE A 62 17.73 17.81 -23.43
CA ILE A 62 17.19 17.65 -22.09
C ILE A 62 18.29 18.02 -21.11
N LYS A 63 18.00 18.98 -20.21
CA LYS A 63 18.90 19.34 -19.12
C LYS A 63 18.58 18.49 -17.89
N GLY A 64 19.39 17.47 -17.62
CA GLY A 64 19.21 16.53 -16.54
C GLY A 64 18.91 15.12 -17.00
N SER A 65 18.34 14.32 -16.13
CA SER A 65 17.99 12.92 -16.40
C SER A 65 16.57 12.62 -15.93
N ILE A 66 15.92 11.70 -16.64
CA ILE A 66 14.64 11.09 -16.28
C ILE A 66 14.90 9.62 -16.00
N SER A 67 14.44 9.12 -14.87
CA SER A 67 14.62 7.72 -14.49
C SER A 67 13.30 7.07 -14.09
N LEU A 68 13.27 5.75 -14.23
CA LEU A 68 12.14 4.91 -13.90
C LEU A 68 12.60 3.83 -12.91
N LEU A 69 12.06 3.85 -11.70
CA LEU A 69 12.28 2.82 -10.68
C LEU A 69 11.05 1.94 -10.67
N ILE A 70 11.23 0.68 -11.05
CA ILE A 70 10.16 -0.32 -11.05
C ILE A 70 10.56 -1.49 -10.15
N THR A 71 9.65 -1.86 -9.26
CA THR A 71 9.83 -2.97 -8.34
C THR A 71 8.73 -4.02 -8.51
N GLY A 72 8.96 -5.21 -7.97
CA GLY A 72 8.04 -6.35 -8.02
C GLY A 72 7.77 -6.94 -6.63
N ASP A 73 7.99 -6.18 -5.57
CA ASP A 73 7.74 -6.56 -4.17
C ASP A 73 7.38 -5.30 -3.37
N GLU A 74 6.29 -4.62 -3.78
CA GLU A 74 5.71 -3.50 -3.04
C GLU A 74 4.51 -3.95 -2.22
N GLU A 75 3.63 -4.74 -2.82
CA GLU A 75 2.36 -5.22 -2.28
C GLU A 75 2.50 -6.43 -1.34
N GLY A 76 3.68 -7.03 -1.31
CA GLY A 76 3.98 -8.20 -0.48
C GLY A 76 4.74 -7.84 0.80
N ILE A 77 5.82 -8.59 1.05
CA ILE A 77 6.66 -8.41 2.24
C ILE A 77 7.53 -7.15 2.13
N ALA A 78 7.68 -6.60 0.94
CA ALA A 78 8.45 -5.40 0.60
C ALA A 78 9.96 -5.45 0.96
N ILE A 79 10.51 -6.67 1.13
CA ILE A 79 11.93 -6.88 1.45
C ILE A 79 12.82 -6.63 0.24
N ASN A 80 12.37 -7.07 -0.96
CA ASN A 80 13.13 -7.02 -2.21
C ASN A 80 12.66 -5.90 -3.15
N GLY A 81 11.86 -4.98 -2.64
CA GLY A 81 11.25 -3.90 -3.39
C GLY A 81 12.06 -2.59 -3.37
N THR A 82 11.35 -1.49 -3.31
CA THR A 82 11.85 -0.11 -3.42
C THR A 82 13.02 0.17 -2.49
N LYS A 83 12.98 -0.33 -1.24
CA LYS A 83 14.05 -0.10 -0.26
C LYS A 83 15.41 -0.58 -0.76
N LYS A 84 15.50 -1.79 -1.33
CA LYS A 84 16.77 -2.32 -1.88
C LYS A 84 17.30 -1.49 -3.03
N VAL A 85 16.41 -1.02 -3.91
CA VAL A 85 16.82 -0.18 -5.04
C VAL A 85 17.33 1.17 -4.55
N VAL A 86 16.65 1.80 -3.59
CA VAL A 86 17.08 3.07 -2.99
C VAL A 86 18.40 2.91 -2.26
N ASP A 87 18.60 1.85 -1.49
CA ASP A 87 19.87 1.55 -0.82
C ASP A 87 21.01 1.35 -1.84
N TYR A 88 20.73 0.70 -2.98
CA TYR A 88 21.70 0.56 -4.07
C TYR A 88 22.06 1.91 -4.70
N LEU A 89 21.06 2.73 -5.05
CA LEU A 89 21.27 4.05 -5.63
C LEU A 89 22.09 4.96 -4.67
N LYS A 90 21.79 4.90 -3.38
CA LYS A 90 22.56 5.61 -2.35
C LYS A 90 24.03 5.17 -2.31
N LYS A 91 24.31 3.85 -2.38
CA LYS A 91 25.68 3.33 -2.48
C LYS A 91 26.40 3.80 -3.74
N LYS A 92 25.67 3.95 -4.84
CA LYS A 92 26.19 4.47 -6.11
C LYS A 92 26.31 6.00 -6.12
N LYS A 93 25.90 6.69 -5.05
CA LYS A 93 25.85 8.15 -4.95
C LYS A 93 25.00 8.80 -6.05
N GLU A 94 24.00 8.08 -6.55
CA GLU A 94 23.03 8.62 -7.49
C GLU A 94 22.13 9.64 -6.78
N LYS A 95 22.08 10.85 -7.32
CA LYS A 95 21.24 11.92 -6.78
C LYS A 95 19.89 11.93 -7.46
N ILE A 96 18.85 11.80 -6.68
CA ILE A 96 17.46 11.99 -7.09
C ILE A 96 17.03 13.37 -6.58
N ASP A 97 16.67 14.27 -7.48
CA ASP A 97 16.24 15.62 -7.10
C ASP A 97 14.73 15.64 -6.81
N PHE A 98 13.94 14.92 -7.61
CA PHE A 98 12.50 14.77 -7.43
C PHE A 98 12.07 13.33 -7.73
N CYS A 99 11.09 12.85 -6.98
CA CYS A 99 10.48 11.55 -7.21
C CYS A 99 8.95 11.68 -7.21
N LEU A 100 8.33 11.20 -8.29
CA LEU A 100 6.89 11.03 -8.40
C LEU A 100 6.56 9.55 -8.19
N VAL A 101 5.73 9.25 -7.20
CA VAL A 101 5.21 7.90 -6.96
C VAL A 101 3.82 7.83 -7.58
N GLY A 102 3.61 6.90 -8.51
CA GLY A 102 2.40 6.85 -9.34
C GLY A 102 1.20 6.14 -8.72
N GLU A 103 1.12 6.08 -7.40
CA GLU A 103 0.03 5.44 -6.68
C GLU A 103 -1.32 6.14 -6.86
N PRO A 104 -2.45 5.40 -6.85
CA PRO A 104 -3.78 5.98 -6.96
C PRO A 104 -4.14 6.77 -5.70
N THR A 105 -4.12 8.10 -5.79
CA THR A 105 -4.36 9.00 -4.64
C THR A 105 -5.58 9.90 -4.80
N ASN A 106 -6.12 9.99 -6.01
CA ASN A 106 -7.20 10.94 -6.32
C ASN A 106 -8.57 10.28 -6.08
N PRO A 107 -9.37 10.75 -5.11
CA PRO A 107 -10.63 10.11 -4.77
C PRO A 107 -11.74 10.34 -5.83
N ASN A 108 -11.84 11.52 -6.42
CA ASN A 108 -12.95 11.88 -7.32
C ASN A 108 -12.49 12.29 -8.73
N LYS A 109 -11.47 13.14 -8.83
CA LYS A 109 -10.97 13.68 -10.10
C LYS A 109 -9.48 13.52 -10.22
N LEU A 110 -9.01 13.15 -11.40
CA LEU A 110 -7.59 13.06 -11.69
C LEU A 110 -6.90 14.43 -11.47
N GLY A 111 -5.80 14.41 -10.71
CA GLY A 111 -5.00 15.60 -10.39
C GLY A 111 -5.54 16.50 -9.29
N GLU A 112 -6.60 16.11 -8.59
CA GLU A 112 -7.15 16.92 -7.51
C GLU A 112 -6.33 16.86 -6.21
N MET A 113 -5.54 15.82 -6.01
CA MET A 113 -4.77 15.59 -4.79
C MET A 113 -3.42 14.93 -5.06
N ILE A 114 -2.41 15.42 -4.36
CA ILE A 114 -1.12 14.74 -4.22
C ILE A 114 -0.81 14.52 -2.74
N LYS A 115 -0.21 13.39 -2.41
CA LYS A 115 0.28 13.14 -1.06
C LYS A 115 1.73 13.58 -0.96
N ILE A 116 2.02 14.43 0.01
CA ILE A 116 3.37 14.96 0.28
C ILE A 116 4.03 14.29 1.49
N GLY A 117 3.34 13.34 2.14
CA GLY A 117 3.83 12.56 3.27
C GLY A 117 2.94 11.35 3.52
N ARG A 118 3.43 10.42 4.34
CA ARG A 118 2.70 9.21 4.74
C ARG A 118 2.87 8.94 6.23
N ARG A 119 1.87 8.27 6.81
CA ARG A 119 1.96 7.72 8.16
C ARG A 119 2.60 6.33 8.11
N GLY A 120 3.17 5.88 9.23
CA GLY A 120 3.57 4.49 9.41
C GLY A 120 2.36 3.58 9.63
N SER A 121 2.55 2.28 9.43
CA SER A 121 1.61 1.22 9.78
C SER A 121 2.36 0.09 10.47
N ILE A 122 1.77 -0.44 11.54
CA ILE A 122 2.30 -1.60 12.28
C ILE A 122 1.16 -2.57 12.47
N THR A 123 1.39 -3.84 12.14
CA THR A 123 0.46 -4.92 12.44
C THR A 123 1.02 -5.76 13.58
N GLY A 124 0.22 -5.98 14.60
CA GLY A 124 0.53 -6.88 15.71
C GLY A 124 -0.39 -8.09 15.69
N GLU A 125 0.14 -9.25 16.05
CA GLU A 125 -0.64 -10.46 16.30
C GLU A 125 -0.61 -10.78 17.79
N LEU A 126 -1.79 -10.90 18.40
CA LEU A 126 -1.95 -11.24 19.80
C LEU A 126 -2.55 -12.63 19.92
N THR A 127 -1.81 -13.55 20.49
CA THR A 127 -2.29 -14.91 20.79
C THR A 127 -2.59 -15.06 22.28
N ILE A 128 -3.79 -15.53 22.60
CA ILE A 128 -4.20 -15.81 23.97
C ILE A 128 -4.39 -17.30 24.14
N ILE A 129 -3.66 -17.86 25.10
CA ILE A 129 -3.70 -19.29 25.42
C ILE A 129 -4.56 -19.47 26.64
N GLY A 130 -5.53 -20.39 26.58
CA GLY A 130 -6.40 -20.76 27.68
C GLY A 130 -6.41 -22.26 27.94
N SER A 131 -7.27 -22.71 28.83
CA SER A 131 -7.54 -24.12 29.09
C SER A 131 -9.01 -24.44 28.87
N GLN A 132 -9.27 -25.53 28.17
CA GLN A 132 -10.61 -26.03 27.92
C GLN A 132 -11.27 -26.55 29.17
N GLY A 133 -12.59 -26.35 29.29
CA GLY A 133 -13.40 -26.89 30.39
C GLY A 133 -14.88 -26.90 30.03
N HIS A 134 -15.65 -27.59 30.86
CA HIS A 134 -17.11 -27.65 30.69
C HIS A 134 -17.77 -26.33 31.13
N VAL A 135 -18.73 -25.84 30.39
CA VAL A 135 -19.41 -24.54 30.62
C VAL A 135 -20.04 -24.46 32.03
N ALA A 136 -20.52 -25.58 32.57
CA ALA A 136 -21.08 -25.64 33.93
C ALA A 136 -20.05 -25.49 35.06
N TYR A 137 -18.75 -25.57 34.74
CA TYR A 137 -17.66 -25.48 35.72
C TYR A 137 -16.62 -24.44 35.30
N PRO A 138 -16.99 -23.15 35.26
CA PRO A 138 -16.12 -22.08 34.76
C PRO A 138 -14.80 -21.95 35.54
N ASP A 139 -14.80 -22.29 36.82
CA ASP A 139 -13.61 -22.24 37.68
C ASP A 139 -12.53 -23.28 37.30
N ARG A 140 -12.90 -24.27 36.51
CA ARG A 140 -12.01 -25.33 36.02
C ARG A 140 -11.47 -25.08 34.61
N ALA A 141 -11.77 -23.95 34.05
CA ALA A 141 -11.39 -23.54 32.70
C ALA A 141 -10.77 -22.16 32.71
N ASN A 142 -9.97 -21.86 31.67
CA ASN A 142 -9.52 -20.51 31.40
C ASN A 142 -9.90 -20.16 29.96
N ASN A 143 -11.09 -19.56 29.83
CA ASN A 143 -11.63 -19.24 28.51
C ASN A 143 -10.89 -18.03 27.89
N PRO A 144 -10.12 -18.22 26.81
CA PRO A 144 -9.36 -17.13 26.17
C PRO A 144 -10.27 -16.03 25.61
N SER A 145 -11.53 -16.32 25.26
CA SER A 145 -12.48 -15.33 24.81
C SER A 145 -12.81 -14.28 25.89
N ASN A 146 -12.88 -14.69 27.15
CA ASN A 146 -13.10 -13.76 28.26
C ASN A 146 -11.89 -12.85 28.49
N ILE A 147 -10.69 -13.37 28.20
CA ILE A 147 -9.46 -12.60 28.33
C ILE A 147 -9.34 -11.58 27.20
N ILE A 148 -9.57 -12.01 25.94
CA ILE A 148 -9.45 -11.11 24.78
C ILE A 148 -10.43 -9.94 24.86
N ILE A 149 -11.67 -10.16 25.34
CA ILE A 149 -12.66 -9.10 25.49
C ILE A 149 -12.16 -8.01 26.43
N LYS A 150 -11.55 -8.36 27.56
CA LYS A 150 -10.97 -7.40 28.50
C LYS A 150 -9.82 -6.63 27.88
N ILE A 151 -8.89 -7.33 27.25
CA ILE A 151 -7.72 -6.72 26.60
C ILE A 151 -8.16 -5.76 25.48
N LEU A 152 -9.11 -6.16 24.62
CA LEU A 152 -9.60 -5.32 23.54
C LEU A 152 -10.26 -4.05 24.05
N LYS A 153 -11.01 -4.14 25.16
CA LYS A 153 -11.59 -2.94 25.79
C LYS A 153 -10.51 -1.94 26.20
N GLU A 154 -9.47 -2.40 26.91
CA GLU A 154 -8.39 -1.54 27.37
C GLU A 154 -7.59 -0.96 26.19
N ILE A 155 -7.26 -1.77 25.20
CA ILE A 155 -6.51 -1.32 24.01
C ILE A 155 -7.25 -0.24 23.23
N LYS A 156 -8.56 -0.36 23.08
CA LYS A 156 -9.40 0.65 22.37
C LYS A 156 -9.48 2.01 23.10
N GLU A 157 -9.19 2.03 24.39
CA GLU A 157 -9.17 3.27 25.18
C GLU A 157 -7.81 4.00 25.11
N ILE A 158 -6.77 3.37 24.58
CA ILE A 158 -5.43 3.98 24.50
C ILE A 158 -5.43 5.13 23.50
N LYS A 159 -4.99 6.29 23.95
CA LYS A 159 -4.70 7.45 23.11
C LYS A 159 -3.18 7.50 22.88
N PHE A 160 -2.75 7.21 21.67
CA PHE A 160 -1.32 7.14 21.34
C PHE A 160 -0.68 8.52 21.20
N ASP A 161 -1.39 9.45 20.55
CA ASP A 161 -0.92 10.82 20.31
C ASP A 161 -2.10 11.75 19.97
N LYS A 162 -1.78 13.00 19.66
CA LYS A 162 -2.77 14.02 19.26
C LYS A 162 -2.79 14.29 17.76
N GLY A 163 -1.97 13.56 16.99
CA GLY A 163 -1.74 13.85 15.59
C GLY A 163 -0.86 15.08 15.36
N THR A 164 -0.84 15.55 14.13
CA THR A 164 -0.12 16.76 13.70
C THR A 164 -1.03 17.65 12.87
N LYS A 165 -0.54 18.79 12.41
CA LYS A 165 -1.32 19.65 11.49
C LYS A 165 -1.66 18.94 10.16
N ASP A 166 -0.86 17.96 9.75
CA ASP A 166 -0.98 17.28 8.46
C ASP A 166 -1.56 15.86 8.59
N PHE A 167 -1.55 15.29 9.81
CA PHE A 167 -1.99 13.92 10.04
C PHE A 167 -2.89 13.82 11.27
N GLN A 168 -3.98 13.08 11.14
CA GLN A 168 -4.83 12.71 12.27
C GLN A 168 -4.05 11.83 13.29
N PRO A 169 -4.54 11.73 14.55
CA PRO A 169 -3.92 10.88 15.56
C PRO A 169 -3.74 9.43 15.10
N THR A 170 -2.75 8.77 15.68
CA THR A 170 -2.57 7.32 15.53
C THR A 170 -3.82 6.60 16.03
N ASN A 171 -4.34 5.70 15.21
CA ASN A 171 -5.48 4.85 15.55
C ASN A 171 -5.08 3.38 15.57
N LEU A 172 -5.81 2.58 16.33
CA LEU A 172 -5.68 1.13 16.38
C LEU A 172 -7.00 0.50 15.97
N GLU A 173 -6.94 -0.42 15.02
CA GLU A 173 -8.09 -1.19 14.58
C GLU A 173 -7.83 -2.69 14.71
N VAL A 174 -8.85 -3.41 15.20
CA VAL A 174 -8.84 -4.87 15.24
C VAL A 174 -9.37 -5.37 13.91
N THR A 175 -8.52 -5.99 13.13
CA THR A 175 -8.84 -6.41 11.75
C THR A 175 -9.26 -7.87 11.65
N LYS A 176 -8.97 -8.65 12.69
CA LYS A 176 -9.33 -10.08 12.75
C LYS A 176 -9.40 -10.53 14.21
N ILE A 177 -10.37 -11.38 14.54
CA ILE A 177 -10.49 -12.14 15.80
C ILE A 177 -10.72 -13.61 15.47
#